data_6985d0aeb3e27299bd69faf1f52db99e
#
_entry.id   6985d0aeb3e27299bd69faf1f52db99e
#
_cell.length_a   1.000
_cell.length_b   1.000
_cell.length_c   1.000
_cell.angle_alpha   90.00
_cell.angle_beta   90.00
_cell.angle_gamma   90.00
#
_symmetry.space_group_name_H-M   'P 1'
#
loop_
_entity.id
_entity.type
_entity.pdbx_description
1 polymer ?
#
loop_
_entity_poly.entity_id
_entity_poly.type
_entity_poly.pdbx_seq_one_letter_code
_entity_poly.pdbx_strand_id
1 'polypeptide(L)'
;MIGILFIYSLVEESHGAAWQVIKHNGREYVTAQNIKDFYRFSSLEINKGSLKFRSPKIEMRIKNGSDNLYINTVLFRLSYKVVQKNNNYLFSRIDLAKLIDPVLRPSYIKTAKRFRTVIIDPGHGGTDPGSVNSYGKEKDFNLKLAKILVRDLERKGFRVRMTRSTDTFPTLGQRVIYANRINDSIFVSLHFNSFSSNTAKGIETYALSPQGSGTHNERGIKNDFLRG
;
A
#
# COMPACT_ATOMS: atom_id res chain seq x y z
N MET A 1 20.19 -24.42 -15.85
CA MET A 1 20.06 -25.17 -14.58
C MET A 1 18.98 -24.47 -13.75
N ILE A 2 17.82 -25.10 -13.60
CA ILE A 2 16.67 -24.54 -12.85
C ILE A 2 16.89 -24.93 -11.39
N GLY A 3 17.27 -23.96 -10.57
CA GLY A 3 17.39 -24.17 -9.14
C GLY A 3 16.01 -24.14 -8.48
N ILE A 4 15.51 -25.28 -8.04
CA ILE A 4 14.33 -25.39 -7.18
C ILE A 4 14.83 -25.18 -5.75
N LEU A 5 14.54 -24.02 -5.18
CA LEU A 5 14.81 -23.73 -3.78
C LEU A 5 13.51 -23.88 -3.00
N PHE A 6 13.45 -24.88 -2.14
CA PHE A 6 12.35 -25.04 -1.18
C PHE A 6 12.48 -24.02 -0.07
N ILE A 7 11.46 -23.17 0.08
CA ILE A 7 11.41 -22.18 1.16
C ILE A 7 10.45 -22.67 2.23
N TYR A 8 11.00 -23.21 3.29
CA TYR A 8 10.26 -23.79 4.43
C TYR A 8 9.85 -22.76 5.51
N SER A 9 10.06 -21.45 5.36
CA SER A 9 9.95 -20.55 6.52
C SER A 9 8.77 -19.56 6.53
N LEU A 10 7.81 -19.65 5.62
CA LEU A 10 6.69 -18.68 5.60
C LEU A 10 5.28 -19.28 5.52
N VAL A 11 5.14 -20.60 5.46
CA VAL A 11 3.80 -21.21 5.39
C VAL A 11 3.80 -22.55 6.10
N GLU A 12 3.68 -22.57 7.41
CA GLU A 12 3.10 -23.73 8.07
C GLU A 12 1.58 -23.67 7.91
N GLU A 13 1.02 -24.75 7.38
CA GLU A 13 -0.41 -25.04 7.16
C GLU A 13 -1.13 -24.34 6.00
N SER A 14 -0.74 -24.67 4.77
CA SER A 14 -1.70 -24.73 3.67
C SER A 14 -1.36 -25.90 2.74
N HIS A 15 -2.34 -26.75 2.52
CA HIS A 15 -2.25 -27.95 1.70
C HIS A 15 -1.67 -27.66 0.29
N GLY A 16 -0.50 -28.17 0.01
CA GLY A 16 -0.22 -28.87 -1.22
C GLY A 16 0.27 -28.17 -2.46
N ALA A 17 0.46 -26.85 -2.55
CA ALA A 17 1.08 -26.25 -3.72
C ALA A 17 2.46 -25.67 -3.40
N ALA A 18 3.52 -26.34 -3.83
CA ALA A 18 4.87 -25.80 -3.70
C ALA A 18 5.01 -24.50 -4.53
N TRP A 19 5.47 -23.41 -3.90
CA TRP A 19 5.74 -22.18 -4.59
C TRP A 19 6.87 -22.34 -5.60
N GLN A 20 6.61 -22.10 -6.88
CA GLN A 20 7.66 -22.03 -7.89
C GLN A 20 8.30 -20.64 -7.87
N VAL A 21 9.49 -20.55 -7.33
CA VAL A 21 10.27 -19.31 -7.30
C VAL A 21 11.17 -19.24 -8.53
N ILE A 22 11.05 -18.17 -9.30
CA ILE A 22 11.80 -17.93 -10.53
C ILE A 22 12.66 -16.68 -10.35
N LYS A 23 13.97 -16.81 -10.56
CA LYS A 23 14.87 -15.64 -10.59
C LYS A 23 14.80 -14.94 -11.94
N HIS A 24 14.59 -13.63 -11.90
CA HIS A 24 14.58 -12.75 -13.08
C HIS A 24 15.20 -11.39 -12.72
N ASN A 25 16.23 -10.96 -13.46
CA ASN A 25 16.96 -9.71 -13.23
C ASN A 25 17.37 -9.52 -11.75
N GLY A 26 17.97 -10.55 -11.16
CA GLY A 26 18.47 -10.52 -9.78
C GLY A 26 17.38 -10.58 -8.68
N ARG A 27 16.09 -10.73 -9.03
CA ARG A 27 14.97 -10.78 -8.09
C ARG A 27 14.20 -12.08 -8.16
N GLU A 28 13.52 -12.39 -7.08
CA GLU A 28 12.66 -13.58 -6.97
C GLU A 28 11.20 -13.22 -7.33
N TYR A 29 10.62 -14.07 -8.14
CA TYR A 29 9.25 -13.97 -8.61
C TYR A 29 8.51 -15.29 -8.39
N VAL A 30 7.19 -15.21 -8.33
CA VAL A 30 6.27 -16.34 -8.30
C VAL A 30 5.32 -16.26 -9.48
N THR A 31 4.79 -17.41 -9.91
CA THR A 31 3.89 -17.44 -11.05
C THR A 31 2.46 -17.01 -10.69
N ALA A 32 1.74 -16.48 -11.66
CA ALA A 32 0.31 -16.19 -11.52
C ALA A 32 -0.49 -17.44 -11.15
N GLN A 33 -0.09 -18.62 -11.67
CA GLN A 33 -0.74 -19.90 -11.32
C GLN A 33 -0.55 -20.22 -9.83
N ASN A 34 0.66 -20.06 -9.28
CA ASN A 34 0.88 -20.25 -7.84
C ASN A 34 -0.02 -19.33 -6.99
N ILE A 35 -0.17 -18.06 -7.40
CA ILE A 35 -1.07 -17.12 -6.72
C ILE A 35 -2.51 -17.60 -6.77
N LYS A 36 -2.99 -18.02 -7.98
CA LYS A 36 -4.33 -18.55 -8.14
C LYS A 36 -4.58 -19.73 -7.18
N ASP A 37 -3.69 -20.69 -7.17
CA ASP A 37 -3.87 -21.94 -6.43
C ASP A 37 -3.78 -21.70 -4.92
N PHE A 38 -2.80 -20.91 -4.46
CA PHE A 38 -2.59 -20.62 -3.04
C PHE A 38 -3.77 -19.85 -2.42
N TYR A 39 -4.24 -18.78 -3.11
CA TYR A 39 -5.38 -17.99 -2.62
C TYR A 39 -6.74 -18.58 -3.01
N ARG A 40 -6.74 -19.75 -3.66
CA ARG A 40 -7.96 -20.47 -4.06
C ARG A 40 -8.88 -19.63 -4.93
N PHE A 41 -8.30 -18.86 -5.86
CA PHE A 41 -9.12 -18.20 -6.88
C PHE A 41 -9.78 -19.25 -7.77
N SER A 42 -11.07 -19.11 -8.01
CA SER A 42 -11.84 -20.02 -8.85
C SER A 42 -11.41 -19.99 -10.31
N SER A 43 -10.96 -18.83 -10.80
CA SER A 43 -10.42 -18.69 -12.17
C SER A 43 -9.23 -17.76 -12.24
N LEU A 44 -8.36 -17.99 -13.24
CA LEU A 44 -7.37 -17.07 -13.76
C LEU A 44 -7.61 -16.95 -15.27
N GLU A 45 -8.16 -15.84 -15.68
CA GLU A 45 -8.38 -15.50 -17.10
C GLU A 45 -7.22 -14.64 -17.58
N ILE A 46 -6.67 -14.99 -18.75
CA ILE A 46 -5.59 -14.23 -19.39
C ILE A 46 -6.05 -13.87 -20.80
N ASN A 47 -6.17 -12.57 -21.07
CA ASN A 47 -6.56 -12.05 -22.36
C ASN A 47 -5.66 -10.88 -22.76
N LYS A 48 -4.93 -11.03 -23.88
CA LYS A 48 -4.01 -10.01 -24.42
C LYS A 48 -3.10 -9.40 -23.34
N GLY A 49 -2.51 -10.25 -22.48
CA GLY A 49 -1.64 -9.82 -21.38
C GLY A 49 -2.36 -9.22 -20.17
N SER A 50 -3.68 -9.15 -20.17
CA SER A 50 -4.48 -8.80 -19.00
C SER A 50 -4.79 -10.04 -18.19
N LEU A 51 -4.41 -10.05 -16.93
CA LEU A 51 -4.66 -11.12 -15.97
C LEU A 51 -5.84 -10.73 -15.08
N LYS A 52 -6.78 -11.66 -14.90
CA LYS A 52 -7.92 -11.50 -14.01
C LYS A 52 -8.10 -12.77 -13.17
N PHE A 53 -7.90 -12.61 -11.87
CA PHE A 53 -8.17 -13.64 -10.86
C PHE A 53 -9.54 -13.40 -10.26
N ARG A 54 -10.34 -14.45 -10.08
CA ARG A 54 -11.67 -14.34 -9.48
C ARG A 54 -11.90 -15.36 -8.37
N SER A 55 -12.58 -14.91 -7.36
CA SER A 55 -13.25 -15.71 -6.35
C SER A 55 -14.62 -15.09 -6.04
N PRO A 56 -15.50 -15.70 -5.24
CA PRO A 56 -16.82 -15.14 -4.96
C PRO A 56 -16.82 -13.73 -4.35
N LYS A 57 -15.72 -13.33 -3.66
CA LYS A 57 -15.63 -12.04 -2.94
C LYS A 57 -14.53 -11.13 -3.49
N ILE A 58 -13.60 -11.65 -4.30
CA ILE A 58 -12.40 -10.92 -4.70
C ILE A 58 -12.20 -11.07 -6.20
N GLU A 59 -12.05 -9.94 -6.87
CA GLU A 59 -11.51 -9.84 -8.22
C GLU A 59 -10.16 -9.11 -8.16
N MET A 60 -9.11 -9.74 -8.67
CA MET A 60 -7.79 -9.12 -8.77
C MET A 60 -7.40 -9.01 -10.25
N ARG A 61 -6.99 -7.81 -10.69
CA ARG A 61 -6.68 -7.53 -12.11
C ARG A 61 -5.36 -6.79 -12.25
N ILE A 62 -4.56 -7.20 -13.23
CA ILE A 62 -3.32 -6.51 -13.61
C ILE A 62 -2.99 -6.79 -15.08
N LYS A 63 -2.24 -5.90 -15.71
CA LYS A 63 -1.66 -6.11 -17.04
C LYS A 63 -0.19 -6.50 -16.98
N ASN A 64 0.25 -7.32 -17.91
CA ASN A 64 1.67 -7.55 -18.17
C ASN A 64 2.39 -6.22 -18.43
N GLY A 65 3.57 -6.05 -17.88
CA GLY A 65 4.34 -4.81 -17.97
C GLY A 65 3.85 -3.68 -17.07
N SER A 66 2.79 -3.91 -16.27
CA SER A 66 2.22 -2.92 -15.35
C SER A 66 2.58 -3.22 -13.90
N ASP A 67 2.60 -2.17 -13.09
CA ASP A 67 2.65 -2.17 -11.62
C ASP A 67 1.30 -1.81 -10.98
N ASN A 68 0.28 -1.48 -11.81
CA ASN A 68 -1.07 -1.15 -11.38
C ASN A 68 -1.88 -2.42 -11.14
N LEU A 69 -1.97 -2.83 -9.88
CA LEU A 69 -2.78 -3.96 -9.43
C LEU A 69 -4.12 -3.44 -8.88
N TYR A 70 -5.22 -3.94 -9.42
CA TYR A 70 -6.54 -3.69 -8.84
C TYR A 70 -6.98 -4.91 -8.05
N ILE A 71 -7.40 -4.69 -6.81
CA ILE A 71 -8.11 -5.69 -5.99
C ILE A 71 -9.50 -5.12 -5.73
N ASN A 72 -10.51 -5.73 -6.29
CA ASN A 72 -11.86 -5.19 -6.45
C ASN A 72 -11.77 -3.83 -7.17
N THR A 73 -12.18 -2.73 -6.52
CA THR A 73 -12.15 -1.38 -7.07
C THR A 73 -10.92 -0.57 -6.62
N VAL A 74 -10.09 -1.13 -5.74
CA VAL A 74 -8.94 -0.41 -5.16
C VAL A 74 -7.70 -0.65 -5.99
N LEU A 75 -7.02 0.43 -6.38
CA LEU A 75 -5.73 0.39 -7.05
C LEU A 75 -4.61 0.29 -6.02
N PHE A 76 -3.75 -0.72 -6.20
CA PHE A 76 -2.49 -0.88 -5.48
C PHE A 76 -1.33 -0.71 -6.46
N ARG A 77 -0.26 -0.03 -6.04
CA ARG A 77 0.97 0.09 -6.81
C ARG A 77 1.96 -0.95 -6.34
N LEU A 78 2.33 -1.88 -7.22
CA LEU A 78 3.40 -2.82 -6.98
C LEU A 78 4.76 -2.12 -7.04
N SER A 79 5.74 -2.61 -6.29
CA SER A 79 7.12 -2.16 -6.38
C SER A 79 7.77 -2.55 -7.70
N TYR A 80 7.32 -3.65 -8.30
CA TYR A 80 7.85 -4.18 -9.54
C TYR A 80 6.73 -4.58 -10.49
N LYS A 81 6.93 -4.26 -11.77
CA LYS A 81 5.98 -4.64 -12.82
C LYS A 81 5.83 -6.15 -12.91
N VAL A 82 4.60 -6.60 -13.21
CA VAL A 82 4.37 -7.98 -13.62
C VAL A 82 5.05 -8.20 -14.97
N VAL A 83 5.79 -9.28 -15.10
CA VAL A 83 6.53 -9.63 -16.31
C VAL A 83 6.10 -10.99 -16.85
N GLN A 84 6.19 -11.18 -18.15
CA GLN A 84 5.99 -12.47 -18.80
C GLN A 84 7.34 -13.10 -19.14
N LYS A 85 7.53 -14.37 -18.75
CA LYS A 85 8.73 -15.15 -19.08
C LYS A 85 8.34 -16.63 -19.25
N ASN A 86 8.80 -17.26 -20.32
CA ASN A 86 8.55 -18.68 -20.60
C ASN A 86 7.07 -19.06 -20.43
N ASN A 87 6.19 -18.29 -21.06
CA ASN A 87 4.73 -18.42 -20.99
C ASN A 87 4.10 -18.29 -19.59
N ASN A 88 4.87 -17.88 -18.58
CA ASN A 88 4.40 -17.59 -17.23
C ASN A 88 4.33 -16.09 -16.96
N TYR A 89 3.32 -15.64 -16.25
CA TYR A 89 3.24 -14.28 -15.72
C TYR A 89 3.76 -14.29 -14.29
N LEU A 90 4.71 -13.41 -14.00
CA LEU A 90 5.52 -13.41 -12.81
C LEU A 90 5.25 -12.18 -11.96
N PHE A 91 4.95 -12.41 -10.69
CA PHE A 91 4.79 -11.38 -9.67
C PHE A 91 6.01 -11.36 -8.76
N SER A 92 6.49 -10.18 -8.40
CA SER A 92 7.59 -10.05 -7.45
C SER A 92 7.21 -10.68 -6.11
N ARG A 93 8.12 -11.50 -5.56
CA ARG A 93 7.93 -12.13 -4.26
C ARG A 93 7.78 -11.11 -3.13
N ILE A 94 8.48 -9.97 -3.22
CA ILE A 94 8.35 -8.91 -2.21
C ILE A 94 6.96 -8.26 -2.26
N ASP A 95 6.42 -8.01 -3.45
CA ASP A 95 5.07 -7.46 -3.59
C ASP A 95 4.01 -8.47 -3.13
N LEU A 96 4.22 -9.75 -3.44
CA LEU A 96 3.34 -10.79 -2.91
C LEU A 96 3.31 -10.77 -1.39
N ALA A 97 4.47 -10.85 -0.73
CA ALA A 97 4.58 -11.01 0.71
C ALA A 97 4.19 -9.74 1.49
N LYS A 98 4.46 -8.55 0.94
CA LYS A 98 4.35 -7.29 1.69
C LYS A 98 3.12 -6.46 1.31
N LEU A 99 2.49 -6.75 0.18
CA LEU A 99 1.32 -6.03 -0.30
C LEU A 99 0.14 -6.96 -0.58
N ILE A 100 0.30 -7.93 -1.48
CA ILE A 100 -0.83 -8.76 -1.93
C ILE A 100 -1.34 -9.66 -0.81
N ASP A 101 -0.45 -10.39 -0.12
CA ASP A 101 -0.83 -11.30 0.93
C ASP A 101 -1.52 -10.62 2.13
N PRO A 102 -1.00 -9.49 2.67
CA PRO A 102 -1.69 -8.76 3.73
C PRO A 102 -3.09 -8.28 3.36
N VAL A 103 -3.31 -7.91 2.08
CA VAL A 103 -4.62 -7.46 1.59
C VAL A 103 -5.58 -8.64 1.42
N LEU A 104 -5.11 -9.75 0.87
CA LEU A 104 -5.94 -10.94 0.63
C LEU A 104 -6.21 -11.74 1.91
N ARG A 105 -5.28 -11.74 2.86
CA ARG A 105 -5.36 -12.50 4.12
C ARG A 105 -4.99 -11.66 5.35
N PRO A 106 -5.70 -10.58 5.66
CA PRO A 106 -5.35 -9.70 6.78
C PRO A 106 -5.31 -10.42 8.14
N SER A 107 -6.09 -11.47 8.32
CA SER A 107 -6.11 -12.27 9.56
C SER A 107 -4.84 -13.13 9.77
N TYR A 108 -4.02 -13.32 8.75
CA TYR A 108 -2.76 -14.08 8.84
C TYR A 108 -1.56 -13.25 9.30
N ILE A 109 -1.71 -11.95 9.53
CA ILE A 109 -0.63 -11.10 10.06
C ILE A 109 -0.46 -11.40 11.55
N LYS A 110 0.28 -12.46 11.87
CA LYS A 110 0.50 -12.93 13.26
C LYS A 110 1.42 -12.01 14.07
N THR A 111 2.31 -11.28 13.40
CA THR A 111 3.37 -10.46 14.03
C THR A 111 3.09 -8.96 13.97
N ALA A 112 1.90 -8.55 13.57
CA ALA A 112 1.53 -7.14 13.59
C ALA A 112 1.61 -6.60 15.03
N LYS A 113 2.46 -5.60 15.26
CA LYS A 113 2.46 -4.87 16.52
C LYS A 113 1.09 -4.24 16.71
N ARG A 114 0.45 -4.51 17.84
CA ARG A 114 -0.80 -3.85 18.20
C ARG A 114 -0.48 -2.40 18.53
N PHE A 115 -1.19 -1.47 17.91
CA PHE A 115 -1.15 -0.07 18.30
C PHE A 115 -2.45 0.30 19.03
N ARG A 116 -2.34 1.24 19.96
CA ARG A 116 -3.48 1.79 20.70
C ARG A 116 -3.70 3.27 20.42
N THR A 117 -2.69 3.91 19.85
CA THR A 117 -2.71 5.34 19.56
C THR A 117 -2.70 5.56 18.05
N VAL A 118 -3.56 6.45 17.58
CA VAL A 118 -3.53 6.97 16.21
C VAL A 118 -3.10 8.42 16.27
N ILE A 119 -2.04 8.75 15.54
CA ILE A 119 -1.55 10.12 15.38
C ILE A 119 -2.10 10.62 14.06
N ILE A 120 -2.99 11.60 14.12
CA ILE A 120 -3.57 12.27 12.95
C ILE A 120 -2.73 13.51 12.66
N ASP A 121 -2.26 13.61 11.43
CA ASP A 121 -1.51 14.74 10.93
C ASP A 121 -2.30 15.50 9.87
N PRO A 122 -3.01 16.57 10.23
CA PRO A 122 -3.65 17.44 9.23
C PRO A 122 -2.56 18.17 8.46
N GLY A 123 -2.34 17.82 7.19
CA GLY A 123 -1.32 18.43 6.35
C GLY A 123 -1.47 19.94 6.25
N HIS A 124 -0.36 20.65 5.93
CA HIS A 124 -0.32 22.11 5.84
C HIS A 124 -0.68 22.83 7.15
N GLY A 125 -1.05 24.10 7.10
CA GLY A 125 -1.47 24.90 8.25
C GLY A 125 -0.73 26.23 8.36
N GLY A 126 -1.29 27.19 9.10
CA GLY A 126 -0.72 28.51 9.29
C GLY A 126 -0.39 29.22 7.98
N THR A 127 0.90 29.48 7.74
CA THR A 127 1.40 30.13 6.52
C THR A 127 1.38 29.24 5.28
N ASP A 128 1.27 27.94 5.44
CA ASP A 128 1.18 26.98 4.32
C ASP A 128 -0.29 26.61 4.04
N PRO A 129 -0.90 27.18 2.99
CA PRO A 129 -2.30 26.90 2.68
C PRO A 129 -2.52 25.51 2.04
N GLY A 130 -1.46 24.85 1.53
CA GLY A 130 -1.59 23.74 0.60
C GLY A 130 -2.20 24.19 -0.73
N SER A 131 -2.92 23.32 -1.41
CA SER A 131 -3.69 23.65 -2.61
C SER A 131 -4.78 24.67 -2.31
N VAL A 132 -4.95 25.65 -3.22
CA VAL A 132 -5.99 26.68 -3.11
C VAL A 132 -6.84 26.64 -4.37
N ASN A 133 -8.17 26.62 -4.21
CA ASN A 133 -9.13 26.65 -5.30
C ASN A 133 -10.41 27.40 -4.89
N SER A 134 -11.43 27.41 -5.75
CA SER A 134 -12.71 28.07 -5.48
C SER A 134 -13.48 27.54 -4.26
N TYR A 135 -13.16 26.33 -3.78
CA TYR A 135 -13.77 25.72 -2.59
C TYR A 135 -13.07 26.13 -1.29
N GLY A 136 -11.81 26.59 -1.36
CA GLY A 136 -11.04 27.02 -0.20
C GLY A 136 -9.59 26.55 -0.22
N LYS A 137 -9.00 26.48 0.97
CA LYS A 137 -7.61 26.08 1.20
C LYS A 137 -7.54 24.65 1.72
N GLU A 138 -6.60 23.86 1.21
CA GLU A 138 -6.41 22.46 1.61
C GLU A 138 -6.21 22.29 3.12
N LYS A 139 -5.45 23.19 3.75
CA LYS A 139 -5.20 23.15 5.20
C LYS A 139 -6.48 23.14 6.05
N ASP A 140 -7.55 23.84 5.58
CA ASP A 140 -8.82 23.95 6.30
C ASP A 140 -9.62 22.64 6.19
N PHE A 141 -9.63 22.04 5.00
CA PHE A 141 -10.27 20.75 4.77
C PHE A 141 -9.55 19.63 5.53
N ASN A 142 -8.20 19.62 5.53
CA ASN A 142 -7.40 18.67 6.30
C ASN A 142 -7.74 18.73 7.78
N LEU A 143 -7.79 19.94 8.36
CA LEU A 143 -8.11 20.12 9.77
C LEU A 143 -9.55 19.72 10.10
N LYS A 144 -10.52 20.07 9.23
CA LYS A 144 -11.92 19.68 9.39
C LYS A 144 -12.10 18.16 9.37
N LEU A 145 -11.50 17.48 8.39
CA LEU A 145 -11.54 16.02 8.28
C LEU A 145 -10.87 15.37 9.49
N ALA A 146 -9.70 15.88 9.91
CA ALA A 146 -9.00 15.37 11.07
C ALA A 146 -9.86 15.40 12.35
N LYS A 147 -10.57 16.50 12.61
CA LYS A 147 -11.47 16.64 13.76
C LYS A 147 -12.65 15.65 13.72
N ILE A 148 -13.14 15.32 12.53
CA ILE A 148 -14.18 14.28 12.36
C ILE A 148 -13.58 12.91 12.69
N LEU A 149 -12.42 12.60 12.09
CA LEU A 149 -11.75 11.32 12.27
C LEU A 149 -11.33 11.06 13.72
N VAL A 150 -10.89 12.09 14.45
CA VAL A 150 -10.59 11.99 15.90
C VAL A 150 -11.77 11.42 16.65
N ARG A 151 -12.95 12.05 16.50
CA ARG A 151 -14.19 11.61 17.19
C ARG A 151 -14.57 10.17 16.85
N ASP A 152 -14.41 9.80 15.57
CA ASP A 152 -14.76 8.45 15.10
C ASP A 152 -13.81 7.39 15.64
N LEU A 153 -12.51 7.69 15.70
CA LEU A 153 -11.51 6.78 16.27
C LEU A 153 -11.63 6.64 17.78
N GLU A 154 -11.90 7.74 18.50
CA GLU A 154 -12.13 7.71 19.95
C GLU A 154 -13.36 6.88 20.29
N ARG A 155 -14.44 7.00 19.53
CA ARG A 155 -15.64 6.14 19.69
C ARG A 155 -15.34 4.65 19.45
N LYS A 156 -14.30 4.34 18.66
CA LYS A 156 -13.81 2.97 18.44
C LYS A 156 -12.80 2.50 19.47
N GLY A 157 -12.50 3.31 20.49
CA GLY A 157 -11.63 2.96 21.60
C GLY A 157 -10.13 3.24 21.37
N PHE A 158 -9.77 3.94 20.29
CA PHE A 158 -8.39 4.38 20.08
C PHE A 158 -8.08 5.64 20.91
N ARG A 159 -6.84 5.74 21.37
CA ARG A 159 -6.29 7.03 21.81
C ARG A 159 -5.90 7.82 20.56
N VAL A 160 -6.29 9.08 20.49
CA VAL A 160 -5.93 9.91 19.33
C VAL A 160 -5.05 11.07 19.77
N ARG A 161 -4.07 11.38 18.94
CA ARG A 161 -3.19 12.54 19.05
C ARG A 161 -3.18 13.26 17.72
N MET A 162 -3.02 14.58 17.76
CA MET A 162 -2.94 15.38 16.52
C MET A 162 -1.63 16.15 16.49
N THR A 163 -1.01 16.28 15.33
CA THR A 163 0.18 17.13 15.14
C THR A 163 -0.16 18.62 15.24
N ARG A 164 -1.39 18.98 14.85
CA ARG A 164 -2.01 20.30 15.06
C ARG A 164 -3.52 20.16 15.24
N SER A 165 -4.09 20.96 16.10
CA SER A 165 -5.54 21.04 16.35
C SER A 165 -6.17 22.38 15.97
N THR A 166 -5.30 23.34 15.61
CA THR A 166 -5.65 24.71 15.16
C THR A 166 -4.93 25.02 13.86
N ASP A 167 -5.10 26.23 13.34
CA ASP A 167 -4.42 26.69 12.12
C ASP A 167 -2.98 27.13 12.43
N THR A 168 -2.13 26.17 12.80
CA THR A 168 -0.69 26.34 13.01
C THR A 168 0.10 25.53 11.98
N PHE A 169 1.37 25.88 11.76
CA PHE A 169 2.27 25.21 10.83
C PHE A 169 3.40 24.47 11.54
N PRO A 170 3.21 23.23 11.98
CA PRO A 170 4.34 22.38 12.35
C PRO A 170 5.14 22.01 11.11
N THR A 171 6.45 22.21 11.15
CA THR A 171 7.35 21.78 10.07
C THR A 171 7.33 20.25 9.92
N LEU A 172 7.76 19.71 8.76
CA LEU A 172 7.85 18.26 8.53
C LEU A 172 8.68 17.59 9.64
N GLY A 173 9.82 18.16 10.00
CA GLY A 173 10.67 17.63 11.08
C GLY A 173 9.95 17.61 12.45
N GLN A 174 9.19 18.64 12.78
CA GLN A 174 8.42 18.68 14.03
C GLN A 174 7.32 17.60 14.05
N ARG A 175 6.64 17.35 12.91
CA ARG A 175 5.64 16.28 12.79
C ARG A 175 6.27 14.90 13.03
N VAL A 176 7.43 14.65 12.42
CA VAL A 176 8.19 13.39 12.60
C VAL A 176 8.66 13.22 14.03
N ILE A 177 9.26 14.26 14.63
CA ILE A 177 9.72 14.23 16.03
C ILE A 177 8.55 13.98 16.98
N TYR A 178 7.41 14.65 16.75
CA TYR A 178 6.21 14.45 17.55
C TYR A 178 5.71 13.01 17.47
N ALA A 179 5.60 12.47 16.27
CA ALA A 179 5.13 11.11 16.06
C ALA A 179 6.05 10.05 16.68
N ASN A 180 7.36 10.19 16.51
CA ASN A 180 8.35 9.23 17.00
C ASN A 180 8.46 9.17 18.55
N ARG A 181 7.94 10.18 19.27
CA ARG A 181 7.88 10.17 20.75
C ARG A 181 6.71 9.33 21.29
N ILE A 182 5.80 8.88 20.44
CA ILE A 182 4.58 8.18 20.87
C ILE A 182 4.71 6.70 20.49
N ASN A 183 4.99 5.87 21.46
CA ASN A 183 5.10 4.42 21.27
C ASN A 183 3.73 3.80 20.99
N ASP A 184 3.72 2.60 20.38
CA ASP A 184 2.52 1.82 20.05
C ASP A 184 1.48 2.63 19.27
N SER A 185 1.96 3.40 18.29
CA SER A 185 1.14 4.28 17.48
C SER A 185 1.24 3.99 15.98
N ILE A 186 0.22 4.43 15.26
CA ILE A 186 0.23 4.57 13.81
C ILE A 186 0.10 6.05 13.46
N PHE A 187 0.85 6.50 12.45
CA PHE A 187 0.79 7.88 11.94
C PHE A 187 -0.03 7.91 10.66
N VAL A 188 -1.00 8.82 10.59
CA VAL A 188 -1.90 9.02 9.44
C VAL A 188 -1.90 10.49 9.08
N SER A 189 -1.29 10.83 7.95
CA SER A 189 -1.31 12.19 7.40
C SER A 189 -2.47 12.34 6.41
N LEU A 190 -3.17 13.47 6.49
CA LEU A 190 -4.35 13.78 5.70
C LEU A 190 -4.04 14.93 4.76
N HIS A 191 -4.32 14.72 3.47
CA HIS A 191 -4.15 15.69 2.41
C HIS A 191 -5.33 15.66 1.43
N PHE A 192 -5.63 16.79 0.81
CA PHE A 192 -6.55 16.94 -0.32
C PHE A 192 -5.74 17.40 -1.53
N ASN A 193 -5.07 16.45 -2.17
CA ASN A 193 -4.23 16.75 -3.32
C ASN A 193 -5.04 17.40 -4.45
N SER A 194 -4.40 18.32 -5.17
CA SER A 194 -4.93 18.86 -6.42
C SER A 194 -4.32 18.13 -7.61
N PHE A 195 -5.08 18.03 -8.68
CA PHE A 195 -4.61 17.50 -9.94
C PHE A 195 -4.96 18.44 -11.08
N SER A 196 -4.13 18.49 -12.11
CA SER A 196 -4.33 19.38 -13.27
C SER A 196 -5.54 18.99 -14.14
N SER A 197 -6.07 17.78 -13.98
CA SER A 197 -7.23 17.28 -14.71
C SER A 197 -8.47 17.20 -13.82
N ASN A 198 -9.57 17.79 -14.26
CA ASN A 198 -10.88 17.70 -13.58
C ASN A 198 -11.48 16.28 -13.57
N THR A 199 -10.83 15.32 -14.24
CA THR A 199 -11.27 13.91 -14.28
C THR A 199 -10.66 13.06 -13.16
N ALA A 200 -9.63 13.55 -12.47
CA ALA A 200 -9.02 12.86 -11.35
C ALA A 200 -9.97 12.88 -10.14
N LYS A 201 -10.45 11.71 -9.73
CA LYS A 201 -11.34 11.51 -8.58
C LYS A 201 -10.95 10.24 -7.85
N GLY A 202 -11.07 10.25 -6.53
CA GLY A 202 -10.86 9.07 -5.72
C GLY A 202 -10.12 9.38 -4.43
N ILE A 203 -9.79 8.30 -3.71
CA ILE A 203 -8.97 8.32 -2.49
C ILE A 203 -7.69 7.58 -2.80
N GLU A 204 -6.56 8.19 -2.47
CA GLU A 204 -5.24 7.57 -2.56
C GLU A 204 -4.67 7.35 -1.17
N THR A 205 -3.98 6.24 -0.97
CA THR A 205 -3.25 5.94 0.27
C THR A 205 -1.81 5.64 -0.07
N TYR A 206 -0.91 6.38 0.54
CA TYR A 206 0.53 6.16 0.44
C TYR A 206 1.03 5.50 1.71
N ALA A 207 1.88 4.50 1.56
CA ALA A 207 2.57 3.83 2.65
C ALA A 207 4.05 3.72 2.31
N LEU A 208 4.87 3.55 3.34
CA LEU A 208 6.29 3.27 3.13
C LEU A 208 6.43 1.97 2.32
N SER A 209 7.26 2.04 1.29
CA SER A 209 7.60 0.86 0.51
C SER A 209 8.32 -0.17 1.40
N PRO A 210 8.11 -1.48 1.17
CA PRO A 210 8.85 -2.50 1.90
C PRO A 210 10.36 -2.34 1.70
N GLN A 211 11.14 -2.65 2.74
CA GLN A 211 12.60 -2.63 2.64
C GLN A 211 13.08 -3.48 1.46
N GLY A 212 13.97 -2.93 0.63
CA GLY A 212 14.51 -3.58 -0.57
C GLY A 212 13.64 -3.43 -1.83
N SER A 213 12.52 -2.71 -1.75
CA SER A 213 11.71 -2.33 -2.91
C SER A 213 12.00 -0.89 -3.37
N GLY A 214 11.78 -0.62 -4.65
CA GLY A 214 11.81 0.75 -5.15
C GLY A 214 10.67 1.58 -4.57
N THR A 215 10.91 2.87 -4.33
CA THR A 215 9.88 3.82 -3.90
C THR A 215 9.29 4.54 -5.11
N HIS A 216 7.98 4.79 -5.08
CA HIS A 216 7.29 5.67 -6.02
C HIS A 216 6.81 6.88 -5.22
N ASN A 217 7.16 8.08 -5.66
CA ASN A 217 6.53 9.29 -5.15
C ASN A 217 5.37 9.71 -6.09
N GLU A 218 4.62 10.73 -5.67
CA GLU A 218 3.48 11.26 -6.42
C GLU A 218 3.78 11.64 -7.88
N ARG A 219 5.06 11.87 -8.21
CA ARG A 219 5.53 12.23 -9.55
C ARG A 219 6.14 11.06 -10.32
N GLY A 220 6.07 9.84 -9.80
CA GLY A 220 6.66 8.66 -10.42
C GLY A 220 8.20 8.65 -10.41
N ILE A 221 8.84 9.55 -9.67
CA ILE A 221 10.30 9.61 -9.54
C ILE A 221 10.73 8.52 -8.54
N LYS A 222 11.62 7.64 -8.98
CA LYS A 222 12.26 6.68 -8.07
C LYS A 222 13.19 7.43 -7.13
N ASN A 223 12.87 7.50 -5.86
CA ASN A 223 13.81 7.98 -4.85
C ASN A 223 14.57 6.79 -4.26
N ASP A 224 15.84 6.63 -4.62
CA ASP A 224 16.75 5.62 -4.06
C ASP A 224 17.24 5.96 -2.63
N PHE A 225 16.65 6.95 -1.97
CA PHE A 225 17.16 7.57 -0.75
C PHE A 225 16.71 6.94 0.57
N LEU A 226 16.21 5.72 0.58
CA LEU A 226 15.98 5.00 1.84
C LEU A 226 16.82 3.71 1.88
N ARG A 227 18.13 3.86 1.71
CA ARG A 227 19.13 2.89 2.14
C ARG A 227 19.63 3.36 3.51
N GLY A 228 19.05 2.79 4.55
CA GLY A 228 19.49 2.88 5.91
C GLY A 228 19.22 1.56 6.61
#